data_e1e71424d4d52b3e4ba1a0b15da5e4ad
#
_entry.id   e1e71424d4d52b3e4ba1a0b15da5e4ad
#
_cell.length_a   1.000
_cell.length_b   1.000
_cell.length_c   1.000
_cell.angle_alpha   90.00
_cell.angle_beta   90.00
_cell.angle_gamma   90.00
#
_symmetry.space_group_name_H-M   'P 1'
#
loop_
_entity.id
_entity.type
_entity.pdbx_description
1 polymer ?
#
loop_
_entity_poly.entity_id
_entity_poly.type
_entity_poly.pdbx_seq_one_letter_code
_entity_poly.pdbx_strand_id
1 'polypeptide(L)'
;EAVPGQPSEKKERAHTNNGAKRKQHLEVEVVEENVDPEDPRFNKDLARLYKTRDVIRYELIPMRFIKKVYHVRTYTQNDEYFSGKAPDAPFLNSQYDGSFIAGMAQLRYMYAMPVERIVKLFNDNGFDMDKGTAHGLLRKTERLFENLYHVLGDAIKEDTYIAGDETYHRVLVDTKNKNGKGIK
;
A
#
# COMPACT_ATOMS: atom_id res chain seq x y z
N GLU A 1 -39.24 0.55 -45.89
CA GLU A 1 -38.22 1.64 -45.81
C GLU A 1 -37.83 1.85 -44.39
N ALA A 2 -36.59 1.44 -44.02
CA ALA A 2 -36.04 1.60 -42.70
C ALA A 2 -35.29 2.94 -42.64
N VAL A 3 -35.62 3.77 -41.66
CA VAL A 3 -34.97 5.04 -41.38
C VAL A 3 -33.59 4.77 -40.71
N PRO A 4 -32.48 5.37 -41.19
CA PRO A 4 -31.19 5.18 -40.58
C PRO A 4 -31.15 5.82 -39.17
N GLY A 5 -30.69 5.04 -38.19
CA GLY A 5 -30.61 5.49 -36.80
C GLY A 5 -29.62 6.64 -36.61
N GLN A 6 -30.05 7.64 -35.86
CA GLN A 6 -29.20 8.72 -35.38
C GLN A 6 -28.07 8.18 -34.50
N PRO A 7 -26.85 8.75 -34.57
CA PRO A 7 -25.77 8.36 -33.67
C PRO A 7 -26.13 8.74 -32.24
N SER A 8 -26.09 7.76 -31.35
CA SER A 8 -26.30 7.98 -29.92
C SER A 8 -25.18 8.86 -29.36
N GLU A 9 -25.55 10.02 -28.84
CA GLU A 9 -24.66 10.90 -28.09
C GLU A 9 -23.97 10.09 -26.96
N LYS A 10 -22.66 9.95 -27.03
CA LYS A 10 -21.85 9.45 -25.93
C LYS A 10 -21.97 10.46 -24.79
N LYS A 11 -22.77 10.14 -23.76
CA LYS A 11 -22.74 10.87 -22.50
C LYS A 11 -21.31 10.81 -21.96
N GLU A 12 -20.62 11.94 -22.00
CA GLU A 12 -19.38 12.14 -21.27
C GLU A 12 -19.65 11.83 -19.81
N ARG A 13 -19.04 10.75 -19.32
CA ARG A 13 -19.01 10.46 -17.88
C ARG A 13 -18.19 11.56 -17.25
N ALA A 14 -18.84 12.49 -16.56
CA ALA A 14 -18.18 13.46 -15.71
C ALA A 14 -17.22 12.68 -14.79
N HIS A 15 -15.92 12.92 -14.94
CA HIS A 15 -14.92 12.50 -13.99
C HIS A 15 -15.20 13.27 -12.70
N THR A 16 -16.07 12.76 -11.87
CA THR A 16 -16.17 13.19 -10.49
C THR A 16 -14.88 12.74 -9.81
N ASN A 17 -13.92 13.65 -9.74
CA ASN A 17 -12.84 13.60 -8.77
C ASN A 17 -13.46 13.75 -7.36
N ASN A 18 -14.25 12.78 -6.95
CA ASN A 18 -14.51 12.53 -5.55
C ASN A 18 -13.21 11.97 -4.99
N GLY A 19 -12.25 12.86 -4.74
CA GLY A 19 -11.25 12.62 -3.73
C GLY A 19 -12.01 12.43 -2.43
N ALA A 20 -12.53 11.21 -2.22
CA ALA A 20 -13.11 10.82 -0.94
C ALA A 20 -12.06 11.22 0.09
N LYS A 21 -12.39 12.20 0.95
CA LYS A 21 -11.52 12.55 2.07
C LYS A 21 -11.21 11.24 2.75
N ARG A 22 -9.91 10.84 2.72
CA ARG A 22 -9.48 9.60 3.34
C ARG A 22 -10.01 9.60 4.76
N LYS A 23 -10.72 8.53 5.14
CA LYS A 23 -11.30 8.42 6.47
C LYS A 23 -10.22 8.68 7.50
N GLN A 24 -10.47 9.56 8.45
CA GLN A 24 -9.57 9.79 9.55
C GLN A 24 -9.75 8.64 10.54
N HIS A 25 -8.67 7.96 10.86
CA HIS A 25 -8.65 6.92 11.90
C HIS A 25 -8.62 7.65 13.27
N LEU A 26 -9.80 7.93 13.82
CA LEU A 26 -9.95 8.81 14.97
C LEU A 26 -9.38 8.26 16.29
N GLU A 27 -9.20 6.94 16.38
CA GLU A 27 -8.75 6.26 17.61
C GLU A 27 -7.28 5.84 17.57
N VAL A 28 -6.54 6.27 16.54
CA VAL A 28 -5.13 5.94 16.38
C VAL A 28 -4.26 7.01 17.05
N GLU A 29 -3.28 6.58 17.84
CA GLU A 29 -2.27 7.48 18.39
C GLU A 29 -1.55 8.24 17.29
N VAL A 30 -1.40 9.54 17.44
CA VAL A 30 -0.71 10.41 16.48
C VAL A 30 0.63 10.81 17.09
N VAL A 31 1.72 10.48 16.40
CA VAL A 31 3.07 10.95 16.71
C VAL A 31 3.50 11.92 15.61
N GLU A 32 3.86 13.14 16.00
CA GLU A 32 4.31 14.17 15.08
C GLU A 32 5.81 14.36 15.21
N GLU A 33 6.50 14.39 14.08
CA GLU A 33 7.95 14.55 14.00
C GLU A 33 8.33 15.58 12.94
N ASN A 34 9.22 16.52 13.31
CA ASN A 34 9.76 17.50 12.37
C ASN A 34 11.00 16.93 11.69
N VAL A 35 10.98 16.88 10.36
CA VAL A 35 12.08 16.37 9.54
C VAL A 35 12.75 17.53 8.82
N ASP A 36 13.95 17.87 9.27
CA ASP A 36 14.80 18.89 8.67
C ASP A 36 15.76 18.27 7.62
N PRO A 37 16.34 19.09 6.71
CA PRO A 37 17.34 18.60 5.73
C PRO A 37 18.59 18.06 6.41
N GLU A 38 19.13 16.93 5.88
CA GLU A 38 20.38 16.30 6.33
C GLU A 38 21.59 16.72 5.47
N ASP A 39 21.41 17.62 4.48
CA ASP A 39 22.49 18.09 3.60
C ASP A 39 23.56 18.84 4.42
N PRO A 40 24.86 18.46 4.32
CA PRO A 40 25.95 19.12 5.06
C PRO A 40 26.09 20.63 4.77
N ARG A 41 25.57 21.12 3.64
CA ARG A 41 25.56 22.54 3.27
C ARG A 41 24.43 23.33 3.92
N PHE A 42 23.44 22.63 4.51
CA PHE A 42 22.32 23.25 5.17
C PHE A 42 22.71 23.78 6.55
N ASN A 43 22.47 25.07 6.78
CA ASN A 43 22.64 25.70 8.09
C ASN A 43 21.30 26.32 8.53
N LYS A 44 20.72 25.77 9.57
CA LYS A 44 19.41 26.16 10.08
C LYS A 44 19.36 27.65 10.53
N ASP A 45 20.47 28.18 11.04
CA ASP A 45 20.55 29.56 11.53
C ASP A 45 20.51 30.59 10.40
N LEU A 46 20.94 30.21 9.20
CA LEU A 46 20.97 31.05 8.01
C LEU A 46 19.78 30.80 7.08
N ALA A 47 19.03 29.74 7.33
CA ALA A 47 17.97 29.29 6.46
C ALA A 47 16.60 29.85 6.89
N ARG A 48 15.78 30.19 5.90
CA ARG A 48 14.38 30.58 6.11
C ARG A 48 13.45 29.45 5.71
N LEU A 49 12.52 29.08 6.60
CA LEU A 49 11.48 28.09 6.28
C LEU A 49 10.64 28.60 5.09
N TYR A 50 10.66 27.83 4.01
CA TYR A 50 9.91 28.14 2.79
C TYR A 50 8.55 27.45 2.77
N LYS A 51 8.52 26.13 3.06
CA LYS A 51 7.31 25.32 3.02
C LYS A 51 7.42 24.10 3.93
N THR A 52 6.31 23.71 4.52
CA THR A 52 6.15 22.44 5.23
C THR A 52 5.20 21.54 4.42
N ARG A 53 5.53 20.24 4.34
CA ARG A 53 4.69 19.22 3.73
C ARG A 53 4.53 18.07 4.71
N ASP A 54 3.30 17.67 5.00
CA ASP A 54 3.00 16.55 5.87
C ASP A 54 3.09 15.23 5.09
N VAL A 55 3.87 14.31 5.63
CA VAL A 55 3.97 12.94 5.13
C VAL A 55 3.48 12.02 6.24
N ILE A 56 2.40 11.29 5.98
CA ILE A 56 1.75 10.41 6.93
C ILE A 56 2.26 8.99 6.73
N ARG A 57 2.62 8.31 7.83
CA ARG A 57 2.93 6.88 7.88
C ARG A 57 2.12 6.22 8.97
N TYR A 58 1.57 5.04 8.69
CA TYR A 58 0.91 4.20 9.68
C TYR A 58 1.84 3.05 10.04
N GLU A 59 2.14 2.93 11.31
CA GLU A 59 2.91 1.83 11.89
C GLU A 59 1.98 0.88 12.61
N LEU A 60 2.24 -0.42 12.52
CA LEU A 60 1.57 -1.44 13.28
C LEU A 60 2.54 -2.01 14.32
N ILE A 61 2.24 -1.74 15.57
CA ILE A 61 2.81 -2.48 16.71
C ILE A 61 1.75 -3.52 17.11
N PRO A 62 2.09 -4.76 17.45
CA PRO A 62 1.12 -5.80 17.73
C PRO A 62 -0.05 -5.31 18.58
N MET A 63 -1.27 -5.33 18.00
CA MET A 63 -2.52 -4.84 18.57
C MET A 63 -2.60 -3.31 18.82
N ARG A 64 -1.69 -2.51 18.24
CA ARG A 64 -1.70 -1.04 18.37
C ARG A 64 -1.39 -0.39 17.02
N PHE A 65 -2.22 0.56 16.61
CA PHE A 65 -2.02 1.35 15.40
C PHE A 65 -1.52 2.74 15.77
N ILE A 66 -0.47 3.21 15.08
CA ILE A 66 0.12 4.54 15.27
C ILE A 66 0.09 5.28 13.95
N LYS A 67 -0.43 6.51 13.96
CA LYS A 67 -0.35 7.44 12.84
C LYS A 67 0.84 8.36 13.04
N LYS A 68 1.94 8.12 12.31
CA LYS A 68 3.10 9.02 12.28
C LYS A 68 2.88 10.11 11.22
N VAL A 69 2.98 11.36 11.61
CA VAL A 69 2.90 12.52 10.72
C VAL A 69 4.28 13.16 10.65
N TYR A 70 4.93 13.07 9.48
CA TYR A 70 6.22 13.70 9.23
C TYR A 70 6.01 15.07 8.57
N HIS A 71 6.35 16.14 9.28
CA HIS A 71 6.34 17.50 8.75
C HIS A 71 7.64 17.77 7.99
N VAL A 72 7.65 17.45 6.71
CA VAL A 72 8.82 17.65 5.85
C VAL A 72 8.97 19.13 5.55
N ARG A 73 9.99 19.73 6.15
CA ARG A 73 10.29 21.15 6.02
C ARG A 73 11.21 21.41 4.84
N THR A 74 10.91 22.48 4.11
CA THR A 74 11.78 22.99 3.04
C THR A 74 12.22 24.39 3.41
N TYR A 75 13.51 24.62 3.39
CA TYR A 75 14.15 25.89 3.69
C TYR A 75 14.76 26.49 2.43
N THR A 76 14.90 27.81 2.43
CA THR A 76 15.70 28.53 1.43
C THR A 76 16.92 29.15 2.09
N GLN A 77 18.07 29.00 1.45
CA GLN A 77 19.35 29.56 1.87
C GLN A 77 20.17 29.89 0.62
N ASN A 78 20.58 31.16 0.46
CA ASN A 78 21.34 31.64 -0.70
C ASN A 78 20.69 31.26 -2.06
N ASP A 79 19.39 31.46 -2.19
CA ASP A 79 18.57 31.08 -3.36
C ASP A 79 18.54 29.58 -3.71
N GLU A 80 19.10 28.73 -2.85
CA GLU A 80 18.97 27.27 -2.95
C GLU A 80 17.88 26.77 -1.99
N TYR A 81 17.22 25.67 -2.40
CA TYR A 81 16.17 25.00 -1.60
C TYR A 81 16.69 23.71 -0.99
N PHE A 82 16.54 23.56 0.32
CA PHE A 82 16.90 22.37 1.08
C PHE A 82 15.63 21.77 1.69
N SER A 83 15.31 20.54 1.30
CA SER A 83 14.11 19.85 1.77
C SER A 83 14.48 18.62 2.59
N GLY A 84 13.83 18.42 3.71
CA GLY A 84 13.91 17.17 4.47
C GLY A 84 13.36 16.00 3.65
N LYS A 85 13.77 14.78 4.00
CA LYS A 85 13.26 13.54 3.41
C LYS A 85 12.55 12.72 4.49
N ALA A 86 11.25 12.43 4.32
CA ALA A 86 10.57 11.48 5.18
C ALA A 86 11.15 10.07 4.97
N PRO A 87 11.11 9.20 6.00
CA PRO A 87 11.53 7.80 5.87
C PRO A 87 10.86 7.11 4.68
N ASP A 88 11.61 6.26 4.00
CA ASP A 88 11.11 5.53 2.84
C ASP A 88 10.03 4.53 3.27
N ALA A 89 8.93 4.47 2.51
CA ALA A 89 7.91 3.46 2.70
C ALA A 89 8.22 2.23 1.82
N PRO A 90 7.76 1.01 2.19
CA PRO A 90 7.97 -0.20 1.40
C PRO A 90 7.41 -0.09 -0.03
N PHE A 91 6.39 0.73 -0.21
CA PHE A 91 5.78 0.99 -1.51
C PHE A 91 5.77 2.48 -1.82
N LEU A 92 6.05 2.82 -3.06
CA LEU A 92 6.01 4.20 -3.53
C LEU A 92 4.63 4.84 -3.24
N ASN A 93 4.64 6.03 -2.65
CA ASN A 93 3.44 6.78 -2.26
C ASN A 93 2.50 6.04 -1.28
N SER A 94 3.00 5.04 -0.56
CA SER A 94 2.23 4.34 0.47
C SER A 94 2.18 5.15 1.77
N GLN A 95 1.04 5.07 2.45
CA GLN A 95 0.89 5.57 3.82
C GLN A 95 1.13 4.46 4.86
N TYR A 96 1.37 3.24 4.42
CA TYR A 96 1.57 2.07 5.28
C TYR A 96 3.05 1.79 5.42
N ASP A 97 3.52 1.74 6.67
CA ASP A 97 4.91 1.45 7.00
C ASP A 97 5.22 -0.06 6.88
N GLY A 98 6.50 -0.40 6.91
CA GLY A 98 6.97 -1.79 6.82
C GLY A 98 6.39 -2.68 7.92
N SER A 99 6.29 -2.18 9.15
CA SER A 99 5.69 -2.89 10.27
C SER A 99 4.21 -3.23 10.04
N PHE A 100 3.45 -2.32 9.42
CA PHE A 100 2.05 -2.54 9.07
C PHE A 100 1.91 -3.67 8.04
N ILE A 101 2.72 -3.61 6.99
CA ILE A 101 2.73 -4.61 5.92
C ILE A 101 3.14 -5.99 6.45
N ALA A 102 4.22 -6.03 7.26
CA ALA A 102 4.72 -7.26 7.89
C ALA A 102 3.67 -7.89 8.82
N GLY A 103 3.03 -7.08 9.67
CA GLY A 103 1.98 -7.56 10.57
C GLY A 103 0.78 -8.13 9.82
N MET A 104 0.35 -7.47 8.73
CA MET A 104 -0.75 -7.96 7.91
C MET A 104 -0.38 -9.26 7.16
N ALA A 105 0.84 -9.36 6.63
CA ALA A 105 1.37 -10.56 6.00
C ALA A 105 1.46 -11.73 7.01
N GLN A 106 1.93 -11.45 8.22
CA GLN A 106 1.99 -12.43 9.31
C GLN A 106 0.60 -12.99 9.65
N LEU A 107 -0.40 -12.11 9.83
CA LEU A 107 -1.78 -12.53 10.07
C LEU A 107 -2.31 -13.41 8.94
N ARG A 108 -2.01 -13.05 7.69
CA ARG A 108 -2.51 -13.76 6.52
C ARG A 108 -1.83 -15.12 6.31
N TYR A 109 -0.50 -15.16 6.36
CA TYR A 109 0.27 -16.33 5.93
C TYR A 109 0.72 -17.21 7.09
N MET A 110 1.13 -16.63 8.21
CA MET A 110 1.56 -17.40 9.38
C MET A 110 0.36 -17.91 10.21
N TYR A 111 -0.64 -17.05 10.39
CA TYR A 111 -1.86 -17.40 11.15
C TYR A 111 -3.04 -17.83 10.28
N ALA A 112 -2.85 -17.94 8.97
CA ALA A 112 -3.85 -18.37 7.99
C ALA A 112 -5.20 -17.62 8.09
N MET A 113 -5.19 -16.36 8.54
CA MET A 113 -6.42 -15.58 8.70
C MET A 113 -6.98 -15.16 7.33
N PRO A 114 -8.27 -15.34 7.06
CA PRO A 114 -8.94 -14.76 5.90
C PRO A 114 -8.85 -13.23 5.94
N VAL A 115 -8.75 -12.58 4.76
CA VAL A 115 -8.61 -11.12 4.67
C VAL A 115 -9.77 -10.39 5.35
N GLU A 116 -10.98 -10.93 5.26
CA GLU A 116 -12.16 -10.39 5.92
C GLU A 116 -12.01 -10.34 7.46
N ARG A 117 -11.39 -11.38 8.05
CA ARG A 117 -11.13 -11.40 9.49
C ARG A 117 -10.02 -10.42 9.88
N ILE A 118 -9.00 -10.27 9.05
CA ILE A 118 -7.93 -9.27 9.27
C ILE A 118 -8.54 -7.87 9.26
N VAL A 119 -9.35 -7.54 8.26
CA VAL A 119 -10.05 -6.26 8.16
C VAL A 119 -10.95 -6.04 9.36
N LYS A 120 -11.72 -7.05 9.76
CA LYS A 120 -12.56 -6.96 10.96
C LYS A 120 -11.73 -6.72 12.22
N LEU A 121 -10.63 -7.46 12.41
CA LEU A 121 -9.72 -7.28 13.54
C LEU A 121 -9.17 -5.85 13.60
N PHE A 122 -8.79 -5.27 12.46
CA PHE A 122 -8.28 -3.90 12.40
C PHE A 122 -9.36 -2.89 12.76
N ASN A 123 -10.57 -3.05 12.20
CA ASN A 123 -11.70 -2.17 12.50
C ASN A 123 -12.13 -2.27 13.97
N ASP A 124 -12.15 -3.45 14.54
CA ASP A 124 -12.46 -3.69 15.97
C ASP A 124 -11.40 -3.05 16.90
N ASN A 125 -10.18 -2.80 16.39
CA ASN A 125 -9.09 -2.12 17.12
C ASN A 125 -8.91 -0.65 16.68
N GLY A 126 -9.92 -0.02 16.13
CA GLY A 126 -9.94 1.42 15.81
C GLY A 126 -9.27 1.81 14.50
N PHE A 127 -8.80 0.84 13.67
CA PHE A 127 -8.20 1.12 12.38
C PHE A 127 -9.16 0.77 11.24
N ASP A 128 -9.93 1.75 10.75
CA ASP A 128 -10.90 1.55 9.67
C ASP A 128 -10.18 1.26 8.34
N MET A 129 -10.31 0.02 7.87
CA MET A 129 -9.76 -0.47 6.61
C MET A 129 -10.83 -1.16 5.77
N ASP A 130 -10.81 -0.93 4.46
CA ASP A 130 -11.64 -1.68 3.52
C ASP A 130 -10.92 -2.92 2.95
N LYS A 131 -11.71 -3.89 2.47
CA LYS A 131 -11.18 -5.14 1.89
C LYS A 131 -10.34 -4.91 0.64
N GLY A 132 -10.72 -3.94 -0.19
CA GLY A 132 -10.00 -3.63 -1.42
C GLY A 132 -8.58 -3.14 -1.13
N THR A 133 -8.43 -2.27 -0.14
CA THR A 133 -7.12 -1.80 0.34
C THR A 133 -6.29 -2.96 0.90
N ALA A 134 -6.88 -3.82 1.74
CA ALA A 134 -6.19 -4.98 2.31
C ALA A 134 -5.68 -5.94 1.21
N HIS A 135 -6.52 -6.31 0.25
CA HIS A 135 -6.10 -7.13 -0.89
C HIS A 135 -5.04 -6.46 -1.76
N GLY A 136 -5.16 -5.15 -1.98
CA GLY A 136 -4.17 -4.37 -2.73
C GLY A 136 -2.81 -4.35 -2.07
N LEU A 137 -2.74 -4.22 -0.75
CA LEU A 137 -1.51 -4.27 0.02
C LEU A 137 -0.87 -5.65 -0.02
N LEU A 138 -1.64 -6.73 0.21
CA LEU A 138 -1.13 -8.10 0.14
C LEU A 138 -0.56 -8.44 -1.25
N ARG A 139 -1.24 -8.02 -2.32
CA ARG A 139 -0.74 -8.21 -3.70
C ARG A 139 0.58 -7.45 -3.95
N LYS A 140 0.74 -6.26 -3.39
CA LYS A 140 2.02 -5.53 -3.48
C LYS A 140 3.12 -6.20 -2.67
N THR A 141 2.77 -6.78 -1.52
CA THR A 141 3.69 -7.52 -0.65
C THR A 141 4.25 -8.75 -1.37
N GLU A 142 3.44 -9.48 -2.14
CA GLU A 142 3.87 -10.61 -2.96
C GLU A 142 5.05 -10.23 -3.87
N ARG A 143 4.97 -9.07 -4.52
CA ARG A 143 6.06 -8.57 -5.39
C ARG A 143 7.34 -8.21 -4.64
N LEU A 144 7.26 -7.80 -3.37
CA LEU A 144 8.46 -7.56 -2.56
C LEU A 144 9.24 -8.84 -2.29
N PHE A 145 8.54 -9.98 -2.19
CA PHE A 145 9.15 -11.27 -1.92
C PHE A 145 9.55 -12.06 -3.17
N GLU A 146 9.32 -11.54 -4.37
CA GLU A 146 9.61 -12.22 -5.63
C GLU A 146 11.10 -12.61 -5.73
N ASN A 147 12.00 -11.70 -5.42
CA ASN A 147 13.44 -11.99 -5.41
C ASN A 147 13.81 -13.07 -4.37
N LEU A 148 13.23 -12.99 -3.18
CA LEU A 148 13.45 -14.00 -2.13
C LEU A 148 12.93 -15.37 -2.57
N TYR A 149 11.77 -15.41 -3.22
CA TYR A 149 11.21 -16.64 -3.79
C TYR A 149 12.18 -17.29 -4.79
N HIS A 150 12.77 -16.51 -5.69
CA HIS A 150 13.75 -17.02 -6.65
C HIS A 150 15.01 -17.54 -5.95
N VAL A 151 15.58 -16.79 -5.02
CA VAL A 151 16.76 -17.21 -4.25
C VAL A 151 16.50 -18.51 -3.48
N LEU A 152 15.34 -18.63 -2.82
CA LEU A 152 14.95 -19.87 -2.14
C LEU A 152 14.76 -21.02 -3.11
N GLY A 153 14.14 -20.76 -4.27
CA GLY A 153 13.96 -21.78 -5.31
C GLY A 153 15.30 -22.29 -5.85
N ASP A 154 16.28 -21.44 -6.03
CA ASP A 154 17.61 -21.82 -6.49
C ASP A 154 18.36 -22.58 -5.38
N ALA A 155 18.30 -22.15 -4.14
CA ALA A 155 18.89 -22.88 -3.00
C ALA A 155 18.31 -24.29 -2.85
N ILE A 156 16.98 -24.46 -3.05
CA ILE A 156 16.33 -25.78 -3.02
C ILE A 156 16.86 -26.70 -4.15
N LYS A 157 17.09 -26.14 -5.35
CA LYS A 157 17.61 -26.92 -6.49
C LYS A 157 19.06 -27.39 -6.29
N GLU A 158 19.84 -26.64 -5.48
CA GLU A 158 21.23 -27.00 -5.13
C GLU A 158 21.31 -28.08 -4.06
N ASP A 159 20.21 -28.38 -3.36
CA ASP A 159 20.19 -29.41 -2.32
C ASP A 159 20.29 -30.83 -2.94
N THR A 160 20.93 -31.74 -2.20
CA THR A 160 21.11 -33.13 -2.60
C THR A 160 19.84 -33.97 -2.55
N TYR A 161 18.84 -33.51 -1.79
CA TYR A 161 17.55 -34.20 -1.62
C TYR A 161 16.39 -33.20 -1.67
N ILE A 162 15.46 -33.42 -2.59
CA ILE A 162 14.23 -32.62 -2.72
C ILE A 162 13.03 -33.52 -2.47
N ALA A 163 12.22 -33.19 -1.47
CA ALA A 163 10.92 -33.81 -1.22
C ALA A 163 9.81 -32.89 -1.78
N GLY A 164 8.88 -33.48 -2.52
CA GLY A 164 7.72 -32.77 -3.06
C GLY A 164 6.43 -33.51 -2.71
N ASP A 165 5.37 -32.75 -2.46
CA ASP A 165 4.01 -33.24 -2.26
C ASP A 165 3.05 -32.49 -3.18
N GLU A 166 2.04 -33.16 -3.71
CA GLU A 166 1.04 -32.59 -4.60
C GLU A 166 -0.24 -32.30 -3.83
N THR A 167 -0.70 -31.05 -3.89
CA THR A 167 -1.98 -30.65 -3.32
C THR A 167 -2.97 -30.31 -4.43
N TYR A 168 -4.12 -30.99 -4.44
CA TYR A 168 -5.20 -30.64 -5.37
C TYR A 168 -5.75 -29.27 -5.07
N HIS A 169 -5.62 -28.34 -6.03
CA HIS A 169 -6.15 -26.99 -5.95
C HIS A 169 -7.13 -26.71 -7.07
N ARG A 170 -8.39 -26.39 -6.75
CA ARG A 170 -9.38 -25.99 -7.74
C ARG A 170 -9.14 -24.55 -8.16
N VAL A 171 -8.65 -24.34 -9.37
CA VAL A 171 -8.50 -23.01 -9.97
C VAL A 171 -9.77 -22.69 -10.75
N LEU A 172 -10.43 -21.60 -10.39
CA LEU A 172 -11.52 -21.04 -11.20
C LEU A 172 -10.90 -20.24 -12.33
N VAL A 173 -10.82 -20.83 -13.51
CA VAL A 173 -10.34 -20.13 -14.71
C VAL A 173 -11.56 -19.47 -15.38
N ASP A 174 -11.50 -18.16 -15.57
CA ASP A 174 -12.49 -17.39 -16.32
C ASP A 174 -12.39 -17.66 -17.84
N THR A 175 -12.46 -18.92 -18.23
CA THR A 175 -12.59 -19.30 -19.63
C THR A 175 -14.07 -19.28 -20.02
N LYS A 176 -14.45 -18.28 -20.78
CA LYS A 176 -15.76 -18.26 -21.46
C LYS A 176 -15.68 -19.20 -22.67
N ASN A 177 -16.59 -20.16 -22.76
CA ASN A 177 -16.76 -20.91 -24.00
C ASN A 177 -17.27 -19.98 -25.13
N LYS A 178 -17.25 -20.47 -26.39
CA LYS A 178 -17.73 -19.73 -27.57
C LYS A 178 -19.14 -19.13 -27.43
N ASN A 179 -19.92 -19.59 -26.45
CA ASN A 179 -21.29 -19.13 -26.16
C ASN A 179 -21.36 -18.17 -24.96
N GLY A 180 -20.23 -17.67 -24.45
CA GLY A 180 -20.18 -16.70 -23.36
C GLY A 180 -20.51 -17.26 -21.97
N LYS A 181 -20.74 -18.57 -21.83
CA LYS A 181 -20.97 -19.24 -20.53
C LYS A 181 -19.65 -19.69 -19.92
N GLY A 182 -19.43 -19.37 -18.64
CA GLY A 182 -18.27 -19.84 -17.90
C GLY A 182 -18.22 -21.37 -17.83
N ILE A 183 -17.07 -21.94 -18.01
CA ILE A 183 -16.83 -23.37 -17.79
C ILE A 183 -16.61 -23.55 -16.29
N LYS A 184 -17.46 -24.37 -15.67
CA LYS A 184 -17.33 -24.78 -14.25
C LYS A 184 -16.27 -25.85 -14.13
#